data_951d4fd56eff278a7e90be4122201a28
#
_entry.id   951d4fd56eff278a7e90be4122201a28
#
_cell.length_a   1.000
_cell.length_b   1.000
_cell.length_c   1.000
_cell.angle_alpha   90.00
_cell.angle_beta   90.00
_cell.angle_gamma   90.00
#
_symmetry.space_group_name_H-M   'P 1'
#
loop_
_entity.id
_entity.type
_entity.pdbx_description
1 polymer ?
#
loop_
_entity_poly.entity_id
_entity_poly.type
_entity_poly.pdbx_seq_one_letter_code
_entity_poly.pdbx_strand_id
1 'polypeptide(L)'
;MGIESDVIKIFSKNSSIIGDDCAYLRKTKQLISTDTIVENIHFNFRYFNDKQIAHRLIVSNYSDIQSSGGTPRFGLLNISFPKNKKELTLSICNQINLLSKKLNIEIIGGDTCSSENFVASLTLISDKIDYKDIIRRSSAKNGDS
;
A
#
# COMPACT_ATOMS: atom_id res chain seq x y z
N MET A 1 7.04 18.64 -14.72
CA MET A 1 7.17 17.80 -13.52
C MET A 1 5.80 17.71 -12.85
N GLY A 2 5.39 16.54 -12.40
CA GLY A 2 4.08 16.37 -11.76
C GLY A 2 4.13 16.74 -10.27
N ILE A 3 2.95 16.95 -9.65
CA ILE A 3 2.79 17.30 -8.24
C ILE A 3 3.53 16.33 -7.29
N GLU A 4 3.61 15.05 -7.62
CA GLU A 4 4.34 14.03 -6.86
C GLU A 4 5.82 14.37 -6.70
N SER A 5 6.48 14.77 -7.78
CA SER A 5 7.87 15.20 -7.76
C SER A 5 8.10 16.41 -6.85
N ASP A 6 7.15 17.33 -6.81
CA ASP A 6 7.24 18.53 -5.97
C ASP A 6 7.03 18.16 -4.48
N VAL A 7 6.10 17.26 -4.19
CA VAL A 7 5.90 16.71 -2.84
C VAL A 7 7.16 15.97 -2.35
N ILE A 8 7.73 15.10 -3.16
CA ILE A 8 8.98 14.39 -2.82
C ILE A 8 10.11 15.36 -2.50
N LYS A 9 10.29 16.44 -3.29
CA LYS A 9 11.31 17.47 -3.04
C LYS A 9 11.15 18.17 -1.69
N ILE A 10 9.93 18.40 -1.24
CA ILE A 10 9.68 19.02 0.07
C ILE A 10 10.22 18.13 1.19
N PHE A 11 9.91 16.85 1.15
CA PHE A 11 10.27 15.92 2.23
C PHE A 11 11.71 15.40 2.14
N SER A 12 12.31 15.34 0.94
CA SER A 12 13.70 14.90 0.79
C SER A 12 14.71 15.86 1.42
N LYS A 13 14.31 17.08 1.79
CA LYS A 13 15.15 18.00 2.58
C LYS A 13 15.47 17.44 3.98
N ASN A 14 14.60 16.61 4.54
CA ASN A 14 14.70 16.05 5.89
C ASN A 14 14.77 14.52 5.93
N SER A 15 14.77 13.86 4.77
CA SER A 15 14.78 12.40 4.67
C SER A 15 15.71 11.94 3.56
N SER A 16 16.61 11.03 3.89
CA SER A 16 17.52 10.39 2.93
C SER A 16 16.98 9.07 2.36
N ILE A 17 15.79 8.64 2.78
CA ILE A 17 15.20 7.33 2.42
C ILE A 17 13.97 7.44 1.51
N ILE A 18 13.53 8.67 1.19
CA ILE A 18 12.41 8.90 0.29
C ILE A 18 12.84 8.78 -1.17
N GLY A 19 11.98 8.22 -2.03
CA GLY A 19 12.18 8.19 -3.49
C GLY A 19 12.31 6.81 -4.11
N ASP A 20 12.14 5.73 -3.34
CA ASP A 20 12.03 4.35 -3.82
C ASP A 20 10.61 3.81 -3.58
N ASP A 21 10.25 2.65 -4.15
CA ASP A 21 8.92 2.03 -3.98
C ASP A 21 8.61 1.70 -2.52
N CYS A 22 9.65 1.35 -1.76
CA CYS A 22 9.56 1.08 -0.32
C CYS A 22 10.56 1.92 0.47
N ALA A 23 10.13 2.35 1.65
CA ALA A 23 11.04 2.90 2.65
C ALA A 23 11.69 1.75 3.45
N TYR A 24 13.01 1.81 3.65
CA TYR A 24 13.72 0.87 4.51
C TYR A 24 14.08 1.48 5.85
N LEU A 25 13.51 0.92 6.91
CA LEU A 25 13.83 1.32 8.29
C LEU A 25 15.03 0.54 8.82
N ARG A 26 16.18 1.18 8.87
CA ARG A 26 17.46 0.53 9.28
C ARG A 26 17.44 -0.06 10.70
N LYS A 27 16.76 0.61 11.64
CA LYS A 27 16.68 0.15 13.04
C LYS A 27 15.91 -1.15 13.21
N THR A 28 14.77 -1.26 12.53
CA THR A 28 13.88 -2.44 12.61
C THR A 28 14.20 -3.47 11.53
N LYS A 29 14.99 -3.10 10.52
CA LYS A 29 15.31 -3.89 9.32
C LYS A 29 14.04 -4.27 8.53
N GLN A 30 13.13 -3.34 8.34
CA GLN A 30 11.85 -3.59 7.68
C GLN A 30 11.65 -2.66 6.49
N LEU A 31 10.98 -3.17 5.47
CA LEU A 31 10.43 -2.40 4.36
C LEU A 31 9.01 -1.95 4.71
N ILE A 32 8.67 -0.73 4.31
CA ILE A 32 7.33 -0.17 4.44
C ILE A 32 6.94 0.43 3.08
N SER A 33 5.74 0.09 2.62
CA SER A 33 5.09 0.68 1.47
C SER A 33 3.69 1.13 1.82
N THR A 34 3.19 2.17 1.16
CA THR A 34 1.81 2.63 1.32
C THR A 34 1.22 3.00 -0.03
N ASP A 35 -0.02 2.58 -0.25
CA ASP A 35 -0.78 2.85 -1.46
C ASP A 35 -2.21 3.25 -1.12
N THR A 36 -2.80 4.08 -1.98
CA THR A 36 -4.16 4.58 -1.80
C THR A 36 -4.99 4.34 -3.05
N ILE A 37 -6.21 3.86 -2.88
CA ILE A 37 -7.22 3.79 -3.94
C ILE A 37 -8.37 4.75 -3.65
N VAL A 38 -8.85 5.41 -4.68
CA VAL A 38 -9.92 6.42 -4.61
C VAL A 38 -10.99 6.08 -5.62
N GLU A 39 -12.24 6.10 -5.17
CA GLU A 39 -13.42 5.96 -6.03
C GLU A 39 -13.41 7.01 -7.15
N ASN A 40 -13.80 6.59 -8.37
CA ASN A 40 -13.81 7.39 -9.59
C ASN A 40 -12.45 7.86 -10.11
N ILE A 41 -11.34 7.47 -9.45
CA ILE A 41 -9.97 7.70 -9.93
C ILE A 41 -9.30 6.36 -10.24
N HIS A 42 -9.25 5.44 -9.28
CA HIS A 42 -8.60 4.16 -9.41
C HIS A 42 -9.58 3.02 -9.72
N PHE A 43 -10.84 3.17 -9.37
CA PHE A 43 -11.92 2.23 -9.65
C PHE A 43 -13.28 2.95 -9.65
N ASN A 44 -14.30 2.26 -10.17
CA ASN A 44 -15.70 2.72 -10.09
C ASN A 44 -16.58 1.52 -9.73
N PHE A 45 -17.53 1.70 -8.79
CA PHE A 45 -18.43 0.65 -8.34
C PHE A 45 -19.37 0.08 -9.43
N ARG A 46 -19.48 0.72 -10.58
CA ARG A 46 -20.21 0.17 -11.74
C ARG A 46 -19.48 -0.99 -12.39
N TYR A 47 -18.15 -1.02 -12.32
CA TYR A 47 -17.29 -1.96 -13.04
C TYR A 47 -16.49 -2.88 -12.15
N PHE A 48 -16.33 -2.51 -10.87
CA PHE A 48 -15.54 -3.26 -9.89
C PHE A 48 -16.45 -3.74 -8.77
N ASN A 49 -16.34 -5.03 -8.47
CA ASN A 49 -16.95 -5.58 -7.27
C ASN A 49 -16.01 -5.43 -6.06
N ASP A 50 -16.53 -5.73 -4.87
CA ASP A 50 -15.82 -5.65 -3.60
C ASP A 50 -14.51 -6.46 -3.56
N LYS A 51 -14.52 -7.67 -4.13
CA LYS A 51 -13.35 -8.53 -4.24
C LYS A 51 -12.25 -7.93 -5.12
N GLN A 52 -12.62 -7.33 -6.24
CA GLN A 52 -11.68 -6.69 -7.17
C GLN A 52 -11.06 -5.42 -6.54
N ILE A 53 -11.85 -4.66 -5.78
CA ILE A 53 -11.38 -3.47 -5.05
C ILE A 53 -10.37 -3.87 -3.97
N ALA A 54 -10.71 -4.88 -3.15
CA ALA A 54 -9.81 -5.42 -2.14
C ALA A 54 -8.50 -5.96 -2.75
N HIS A 55 -8.61 -6.71 -3.85
CA HIS A 55 -7.45 -7.24 -4.58
C HIS A 55 -6.53 -6.11 -5.07
N ARG A 56 -7.10 -5.08 -5.70
CA ARG A 56 -6.32 -3.94 -6.20
C ARG A 56 -5.54 -3.24 -5.08
N LEU A 57 -6.19 -2.98 -3.94
CA LEU A 57 -5.56 -2.32 -2.79
C LEU A 57 -4.38 -3.12 -2.22
N ILE A 58 -4.58 -4.43 -2.07
CA ILE A 58 -3.55 -5.27 -1.43
C ILE A 58 -2.41 -5.57 -2.39
N VAL A 59 -2.72 -5.92 -3.64
CA VAL A 59 -1.70 -6.45 -4.57
C VAL A 59 -0.71 -5.38 -5.00
N SER A 60 -1.11 -4.11 -5.18
CA SER A 60 -0.15 -3.05 -5.49
C SER A 60 0.91 -2.92 -4.40
N ASN A 61 0.50 -2.73 -3.15
CA ASN A 61 1.40 -2.66 -2.01
C ASN A 61 2.23 -3.94 -1.78
N TYR A 62 1.58 -5.09 -1.94
CA TYR A 62 2.24 -6.38 -1.80
C TYR A 62 3.38 -6.53 -2.81
N SER A 63 3.11 -6.15 -4.06
CA SER A 63 4.10 -6.20 -5.15
C SER A 63 5.30 -5.30 -4.89
N ASP A 64 5.09 -4.10 -4.34
CA ASP A 64 6.17 -3.17 -4.04
C ASP A 64 7.15 -3.75 -3.00
N ILE A 65 6.62 -4.35 -1.93
CA ILE A 65 7.47 -4.99 -0.92
C ILE A 65 8.17 -6.23 -1.48
N GLN A 66 7.47 -7.06 -2.28
CA GLN A 66 8.09 -8.24 -2.89
C GLN A 66 9.16 -7.88 -3.92
N SER A 67 8.91 -6.89 -4.78
CA SER A 67 9.91 -6.44 -5.76
C SER A 67 11.16 -5.85 -5.10
N SER A 68 11.01 -5.32 -3.89
CA SER A 68 12.13 -4.87 -3.05
C SER A 68 12.81 -5.99 -2.25
N GLY A 69 12.40 -7.25 -2.42
CA GLY A 69 12.99 -8.43 -1.76
C GLY A 69 12.37 -8.78 -0.41
N GLY A 70 11.36 -8.05 0.05
CA GLY A 70 10.72 -8.27 1.35
C GLY A 70 9.51 -9.21 1.28
N THR A 71 9.06 -9.64 2.46
CA THR A 71 7.82 -10.41 2.64
C THR A 71 6.87 -9.59 3.50
N PRO A 72 5.72 -9.13 2.97
CA PRO A 72 4.72 -8.41 3.76
C PRO A 72 4.22 -9.25 4.93
N ARG A 73 4.06 -8.63 6.10
CA ARG A 73 3.59 -9.32 7.30
C ARG A 73 2.49 -8.58 8.04
N PHE A 74 2.59 -7.27 8.18
CA PHE A 74 1.64 -6.46 8.91
C PHE A 74 1.05 -5.36 8.03
N GLY A 75 -0.20 -4.97 8.32
CA GLY A 75 -0.87 -3.89 7.60
C GLY A 75 -1.58 -2.90 8.53
N LEU A 76 -1.57 -1.62 8.13
CA LEU A 76 -2.42 -0.57 8.69
C LEU A 76 -3.40 -0.14 7.60
N LEU A 77 -4.69 -0.21 7.88
CA LEU A 77 -5.75 0.06 6.91
C LEU A 77 -6.54 1.31 7.30
N ASN A 78 -6.48 2.35 6.48
CA ASN A 78 -7.32 3.54 6.63
C ASN A 78 -8.44 3.51 5.60
N ILE A 79 -9.68 3.73 6.04
CA ILE A 79 -10.86 3.75 5.18
C ILE A 79 -11.69 4.99 5.45
N SER A 80 -12.02 5.70 4.38
CA SER A 80 -13.00 6.78 4.39
C SER A 80 -14.13 6.45 3.42
N PHE A 81 -15.38 6.66 3.80
CA PHE A 81 -16.51 6.26 2.98
C PHE A 81 -17.76 7.14 3.17
N PRO A 82 -18.60 7.23 2.15
CA PRO A 82 -19.91 7.89 2.26
C PRO A 82 -20.83 7.11 3.22
N LYS A 83 -21.55 7.84 4.08
CA LYS A 83 -22.45 7.22 5.07
C LYS A 83 -23.50 6.28 4.48
N ASN A 84 -23.96 6.56 3.25
CA ASN A 84 -24.91 5.73 2.51
C ASN A 84 -24.32 4.48 1.88
N LYS A 85 -22.99 4.28 1.94
CA LYS A 85 -22.27 3.10 1.40
C LYS A 85 -21.71 2.18 2.50
N LYS A 86 -22.26 2.24 3.71
CA LYS A 86 -21.80 1.45 4.86
C LYS A 86 -21.73 -0.05 4.57
N GLU A 87 -22.82 -0.63 4.06
CA GLU A 87 -22.87 -2.09 3.78
C GLU A 87 -21.84 -2.52 2.73
N LEU A 88 -21.70 -1.73 1.66
CA LEU A 88 -20.70 -1.98 0.64
C LEU A 88 -19.27 -1.88 1.19
N THR A 89 -19.02 -0.89 2.05
CA THR A 89 -17.72 -0.74 2.74
C THR A 89 -17.40 -1.94 3.61
N LEU A 90 -18.36 -2.44 4.39
CA LEU A 90 -18.17 -3.64 5.20
C LEU A 90 -17.91 -4.88 4.34
N SER A 91 -18.56 -5.01 3.20
CA SER A 91 -18.29 -6.08 2.23
C SER A 91 -16.86 -6.03 1.71
N ILE A 92 -16.37 -4.84 1.32
CA ILE A 92 -14.98 -4.64 0.90
C ILE A 92 -14.00 -4.99 2.03
N CYS A 93 -14.26 -4.56 3.27
CA CYS A 93 -13.45 -4.90 4.43
C CYS A 93 -13.36 -6.42 4.67
N ASN A 94 -14.47 -7.14 4.49
CA ASN A 94 -14.48 -8.60 4.56
C ASN A 94 -13.59 -9.23 3.49
N GLN A 95 -13.62 -8.74 2.26
CA GLN A 95 -12.75 -9.22 1.18
C GLN A 95 -11.26 -8.89 1.46
N ILE A 96 -10.96 -7.70 2.00
CA ILE A 96 -9.61 -7.34 2.44
C ILE A 96 -9.13 -8.33 3.51
N ASN A 97 -9.95 -8.61 4.52
CA ASN A 97 -9.60 -9.55 5.59
C ASN A 97 -9.34 -10.97 5.07
N LEU A 98 -10.19 -11.47 4.16
CA LEU A 98 -10.01 -12.80 3.55
C LEU A 98 -8.71 -12.89 2.75
N LEU A 99 -8.43 -11.89 1.92
CA LEU A 99 -7.22 -11.88 1.11
C LEU A 99 -5.95 -11.68 1.94
N SER A 100 -6.01 -10.82 2.97
CA SER A 100 -4.89 -10.61 3.91
C SER A 100 -4.52 -11.91 4.62
N LYS A 101 -5.52 -12.66 5.13
CA LYS A 101 -5.28 -13.98 5.74
C LYS A 101 -4.62 -14.95 4.77
N LYS A 102 -5.09 -15.00 3.52
CA LYS A 102 -4.52 -15.88 2.48
C LYS A 102 -3.05 -15.54 2.19
N LEU A 103 -2.68 -14.28 2.30
CA LEU A 103 -1.32 -13.78 2.06
C LEU A 103 -0.44 -13.73 3.33
N ASN A 104 -0.93 -14.24 4.46
CA ASN A 104 -0.26 -14.16 5.77
C ASN A 104 0.05 -12.74 6.22
N ILE A 105 -0.85 -11.80 5.91
CA ILE A 105 -0.79 -10.41 6.36
C ILE A 105 -1.77 -10.23 7.51
N GLU A 106 -1.31 -9.72 8.62
CA GLU A 106 -2.14 -9.33 9.77
C GLU A 106 -2.44 -7.83 9.71
N ILE A 107 -3.73 -7.45 9.64
CA ILE A 107 -4.13 -6.04 9.77
C ILE A 107 -4.14 -5.71 11.26
N ILE A 108 -3.20 -4.88 11.68
CA ILE A 108 -2.92 -4.58 13.10
C ILE A 108 -3.48 -3.24 13.57
N GLY A 109 -4.09 -2.46 12.69
CA GLY A 109 -4.69 -1.18 13.04
C GLY A 109 -5.04 -0.36 11.80
N GLY A 110 -5.35 0.91 12.03
CA GLY A 110 -5.72 1.87 11.00
C GLY A 110 -6.70 2.92 11.53
N ASP A 111 -7.41 3.57 10.61
CA ASP A 111 -8.40 4.58 10.93
C ASP A 111 -9.65 4.45 10.05
N THR A 112 -10.79 4.94 10.54
CA THR A 112 -12.05 4.92 9.80
C THR A 112 -12.77 6.24 9.97
N CYS A 113 -13.11 6.90 8.87
CA CYS A 113 -13.83 8.17 8.89
C CYS A 113 -14.88 8.27 7.77
N SER A 114 -15.62 9.38 7.75
CA SER A 114 -16.58 9.68 6.69
C SER A 114 -15.95 10.56 5.61
N SER A 115 -16.36 10.37 4.36
CA SER A 115 -15.96 11.18 3.20
C SER A 115 -17.06 11.21 2.14
N GLU A 116 -16.89 12.00 1.09
CA GLU A 116 -17.82 12.05 -0.05
C GLU A 116 -17.66 10.83 -0.97
N ASN A 117 -16.42 10.36 -1.15
CA ASN A 117 -16.10 9.19 -1.96
C ASN A 117 -15.43 8.11 -1.10
N PHE A 118 -15.49 6.86 -1.56
CA PHE A 118 -14.71 5.80 -0.94
C PHE A 118 -13.22 6.01 -1.21
N VAL A 119 -12.44 5.99 -0.12
CA VAL A 119 -10.97 6.04 -0.15
C VAL A 119 -10.44 4.97 0.78
N ALA A 120 -9.49 4.18 0.33
CA ALA A 120 -8.78 3.25 1.19
C ALA A 120 -7.28 3.37 0.98
N SER A 121 -6.54 3.47 2.08
CA SER A 121 -5.07 3.44 2.10
C SER A 121 -4.60 2.26 2.91
N LEU A 122 -3.69 1.48 2.35
CA LEU A 122 -3.06 0.37 3.03
C LEU A 122 -1.56 0.64 3.15
N THR A 123 -1.05 0.56 4.36
CA THR A 123 0.39 0.56 4.63
C THR A 123 0.80 -0.85 5.00
N LEU A 124 1.72 -1.45 4.25
CA LEU A 124 2.28 -2.76 4.55
C LEU A 124 3.69 -2.64 5.13
N ILE A 125 3.96 -3.51 6.08
CA ILE A 125 5.25 -3.63 6.77
C ILE A 125 5.75 -5.05 6.56
N SER A 126 7.00 -5.21 6.13
CA SER A 126 7.61 -6.50 5.88
C SER A 126 8.09 -7.21 7.16
N ASP A 127 8.37 -8.49 7.05
CA ASP A 127 9.29 -9.18 7.94
C ASP A 127 10.68 -8.51 7.89
N LYS A 128 11.56 -8.87 8.83
CA LYS A 128 12.93 -8.36 8.84
C LYS A 128 13.68 -8.83 7.59
N ILE A 129 14.38 -7.89 6.96
CA ILE A 129 15.26 -8.13 5.81
C ILE A 129 16.59 -7.40 6.03
N ASP A 130 17.70 -8.04 5.72
CA ASP A 130 19.00 -7.38 5.79
C ASP A 130 19.19 -6.41 4.62
N TYR A 131 19.84 -5.28 4.88
CA TYR A 131 20.04 -4.21 3.89
C TYR A 131 20.69 -4.69 2.59
N LYS A 132 21.58 -5.67 2.66
CA LYS A 132 22.28 -6.26 1.51
C LYS A 132 21.35 -7.04 0.58
N ASP A 133 20.19 -7.51 1.08
CA ASP A 133 19.22 -8.33 0.35
C ASP A 133 18.10 -7.48 -0.28
N ILE A 134 18.14 -6.15 -0.07
CA ILE A 134 17.14 -5.23 -0.63
C ILE A 134 17.44 -4.97 -2.11
N ILE A 135 16.41 -5.16 -2.92
CA ILE A 135 16.41 -4.82 -4.35
C ILE A 135 15.91 -3.38 -4.50
N ARG A 136 16.65 -2.55 -5.23
CA ARG A 136 16.30 -1.14 -5.48
C ARG A 136 16.12 -0.88 -6.97
N ARG A 137 15.28 0.08 -7.32
CA ARG A 137 15.16 0.57 -8.71
C ARG A 137 16.50 0.96 -9.32
N SER A 138 17.36 1.60 -8.53
CA SER A 138 18.69 2.06 -8.97
C SER A 138 19.70 0.92 -9.24
N SER A 139 19.40 -0.32 -8.83
CA SER A 139 20.26 -1.48 -9.06
C SER A 139 20.01 -2.19 -10.38
N ALA A 140 18.93 -1.86 -11.09
CA ALA A 140 18.61 -2.45 -12.39
C ALA A 140 19.65 -2.03 -13.45
N LYS A 141 20.15 -2.99 -14.24
CA LYS A 141 21.07 -2.79 -15.35
C LYS A 141 20.39 -3.15 -16.66
N ASN A 142 20.81 -2.50 -17.76
CA ASN A 142 20.37 -2.90 -19.10
C ASN A 142 20.72 -4.37 -19.36
N GLY A 143 19.71 -5.22 -19.54
CA GLY A 143 19.87 -6.64 -19.78
C GLY A 143 19.48 -7.53 -18.58
N ASP A 144 19.08 -6.99 -17.46
CA ASP A 144 18.46 -7.74 -16.37
C ASP A 144 17.05 -8.20 -16.83
N SER A 145 16.83 -9.49 -16.87
CA SER A 145 15.55 -10.13 -17.24
C SER A 145 14.86 -10.70 -16.02
#